data_9931cd4a22a7148ecb58ccd9a888bca0
#
_entry.id   9931cd4a22a7148ecb58ccd9a888bca0
#
_cell.length_a   1.000
_cell.length_b   1.000
_cell.length_c   1.000
_cell.angle_alpha   90.00
_cell.angle_beta   90.00
_cell.angle_gamma   90.00
#
_symmetry.space_group_name_H-M   'P 1'
#
loop_
_entity.id
_entity.type
_entity.pdbx_description
1 polymer ?
#
loop_
_entity_poly.entity_id
_entity_poly.type
_entity_poly.pdbx_seq_one_letter_code
_entity_poly.pdbx_strand_id
1 'polypeptide(L)'
;MEDKQRKYQALVRKAKSSYLDFAPSYDGAKLVLYWYDDCKEINLWTYWQGKENLNAKIMLVGQDWGCPWNPDYRSTIEQIRRANQNQEYNYLNNNPSPTDANLAKLFSELGYDITQKWPDLFFTNFILGYRSKGLSGGYKKSWAKQDKGYFKELANIIEPKVILCLGRSTFEGVLSAFDITLSPRIKNFNVFIESPTNPVAVPLENGGTSYVFALAHCGAMGTLNRNSKKSTDLDKQLEDWRRIKPYLDK
;
A
#
# COMPACT_ATOMS: atom_id res chain seq x y z
N MET A 1 0.11 -15.61 -18.19
CA MET A 1 -0.67 -14.36 -17.98
C MET A 1 -2.11 -14.67 -17.60
N GLU A 2 -2.83 -15.49 -18.37
CA GLU A 2 -4.22 -15.90 -18.07
C GLU A 2 -4.41 -16.53 -16.68
N ASP A 3 -3.44 -17.33 -16.21
CA ASP A 3 -3.51 -17.96 -14.89
C ASP A 3 -3.40 -16.94 -13.75
N LYS A 4 -2.49 -15.95 -13.83
CA LYS A 4 -2.39 -14.87 -12.84
C LYS A 4 -3.66 -14.03 -12.81
N GLN A 5 -4.22 -13.69 -13.97
CA GLN A 5 -5.46 -12.93 -14.07
C GLN A 5 -6.64 -13.69 -13.42
N ARG A 6 -6.77 -14.97 -13.69
CA ARG A 6 -7.79 -15.83 -13.09
C ARG A 6 -7.66 -15.91 -11.56
N LYS A 7 -6.44 -16.11 -11.05
CA LYS A 7 -6.15 -16.12 -9.61
C LYS A 7 -6.47 -14.78 -8.96
N TYR A 8 -6.06 -13.68 -9.60
CA TYR A 8 -6.35 -12.33 -9.12
C TYR A 8 -7.86 -12.06 -9.01
N GLN A 9 -8.62 -12.40 -10.04
CA GLN A 9 -10.07 -12.24 -10.03
C GLN A 9 -10.75 -13.14 -8.97
N ALA A 10 -10.24 -14.34 -8.75
CA ALA A 10 -10.73 -15.20 -7.67
C ALA A 10 -10.45 -14.59 -6.30
N LEU A 11 -9.25 -14.03 -6.09
CA LEU A 11 -8.87 -13.34 -4.86
C LEU A 11 -9.74 -12.11 -4.61
N VAL A 12 -10.03 -11.29 -5.63
CA VAL A 12 -10.94 -10.14 -5.51
C VAL A 12 -12.32 -10.57 -5.02
N ARG A 13 -12.91 -11.61 -5.62
CA ARG A 13 -14.22 -12.13 -5.19
C ARG A 13 -14.18 -12.66 -3.76
N LYS A 14 -13.13 -13.40 -3.40
CA LYS A 14 -12.93 -13.97 -2.06
C LYS A 14 -12.75 -12.87 -1.01
N ALA A 15 -11.93 -11.85 -1.29
CA ALA A 15 -11.73 -10.72 -0.38
C ALA A 15 -13.03 -9.94 -0.20
N LYS A 16 -13.71 -9.58 -1.29
CA LYS A 16 -14.99 -8.86 -1.26
C LYS A 16 -16.01 -9.53 -0.34
N SER A 17 -16.17 -10.86 -0.42
CA SER A 17 -17.14 -11.60 0.40
C SER A 17 -16.91 -11.51 1.91
N SER A 18 -15.75 -11.02 2.35
CA SER A 18 -15.40 -10.85 3.78
C SER A 18 -15.70 -9.47 4.32
N TYR A 19 -16.17 -8.56 3.48
CA TYR A 19 -16.48 -7.18 3.86
C TYR A 19 -17.97 -6.93 3.77
N LEU A 20 -18.42 -5.88 4.49
CA LEU A 20 -19.76 -5.37 4.33
C LEU A 20 -19.88 -4.59 3.03
N ASP A 21 -21.00 -4.67 2.36
CA ASP A 21 -21.30 -3.79 1.24
C ASP A 21 -21.47 -2.36 1.75
N PHE A 22 -21.00 -1.41 0.95
CA PHE A 22 -21.12 0.00 1.28
C PHE A 22 -22.58 0.44 1.35
N ALA A 23 -22.97 1.05 2.47
CA ALA A 23 -24.27 1.67 2.67
C ALA A 23 -24.08 3.18 2.98
N PRO A 24 -24.54 4.09 2.10
CA PRO A 24 -24.36 5.54 2.31
C PRO A 24 -25.00 6.08 3.58
N SER A 25 -26.01 5.39 4.11
CA SER A 25 -26.76 5.77 5.31
C SER A 25 -26.23 5.15 6.61
N TYR A 26 -25.04 4.54 6.58
CA TYR A 26 -24.50 3.93 7.79
C TYR A 26 -24.05 4.98 8.79
N ASP A 27 -24.87 5.26 9.78
CA ASP A 27 -24.58 6.10 10.96
C ASP A 27 -24.23 5.22 12.19
N GLY A 28 -23.46 4.17 11.95
CA GLY A 28 -23.05 3.27 13.02
C GLY A 28 -21.95 3.87 13.90
N ALA A 29 -22.14 3.88 15.21
CA ALA A 29 -21.11 4.24 16.20
C ALA A 29 -19.86 3.35 16.09
N LYS A 30 -19.98 2.17 15.47
CA LYS A 30 -18.93 1.16 15.38
C LYS A 30 -18.09 1.36 14.12
N LEU A 31 -16.79 1.47 14.30
CA LEU A 31 -15.83 1.49 13.19
C LEU A 31 -15.73 0.10 12.56
N VAL A 32 -16.16 -0.03 11.29
CA VAL A 32 -16.14 -1.25 10.47
C VAL A 32 -15.42 -1.01 9.15
N LEU A 33 -15.20 -2.07 8.39
CA LEU A 33 -14.65 -2.01 7.04
C LEU A 33 -15.72 -2.34 6.01
N TYR A 34 -15.70 -1.60 4.91
CA TYR A 34 -16.56 -1.81 3.75
C TYR A 34 -15.76 -2.17 2.51
N TRP A 35 -16.40 -2.94 1.63
CA TRP A 35 -16.01 -3.03 0.24
C TRP A 35 -16.83 -2.02 -0.58
N TYR A 36 -16.19 -1.33 -1.49
CA TYR A 36 -16.84 -0.37 -2.36
C TYR A 36 -16.79 -0.88 -3.81
N ASP A 37 -17.95 -1.07 -4.44
CA ASP A 37 -18.05 -1.72 -5.74
C ASP A 37 -17.38 -0.96 -6.89
N ASP A 38 -17.27 0.36 -6.79
CA ASP A 38 -16.53 1.15 -7.77
C ASP A 38 -15.01 0.89 -7.71
N CYS A 39 -14.53 0.28 -6.61
CA CYS A 39 -13.16 -0.19 -6.44
C CYS A 39 -13.13 -1.72 -6.50
N LYS A 40 -13.39 -2.28 -7.66
CA LYS A 40 -13.46 -3.74 -7.89
C LYS A 40 -12.13 -4.46 -7.78
N GLU A 41 -11.05 -3.73 -7.70
CA GLU A 41 -9.69 -4.23 -7.67
C GLU A 41 -9.14 -4.25 -6.24
N ILE A 42 -8.14 -5.10 -5.97
CA ILE A 42 -7.45 -5.11 -4.67
C ILE A 42 -6.32 -4.07 -4.68
N ASN A 43 -6.60 -2.87 -5.13
CA ASN A 43 -5.70 -1.74 -5.06
C ASN A 43 -6.49 -0.44 -5.16
N LEU A 44 -6.02 0.63 -4.51
CA LEU A 44 -6.71 1.92 -4.51
C LEU A 44 -6.60 2.63 -5.84
N TRP A 45 -5.42 2.65 -6.37
CA TRP A 45 -5.14 3.31 -7.62
C TRP A 45 -5.35 2.33 -8.76
N THR A 46 -6.56 1.77 -8.80
CA THR A 46 -6.94 0.59 -9.52
C THR A 46 -6.47 0.55 -10.96
N TYR A 47 -6.51 1.65 -11.66
CA TYR A 47 -6.00 1.67 -13.00
C TYR A 47 -4.79 2.59 -13.18
N TRP A 48 -4.32 3.16 -12.08
CA TRP A 48 -3.18 4.01 -12.09
C TRP A 48 -1.86 3.22 -11.97
N GLN A 49 -1.58 2.58 -10.83
CA GLN A 49 -0.39 1.76 -10.64
C GLN A 49 -0.77 0.42 -10.03
N GLY A 50 -1.59 -0.37 -10.70
CA GLY A 50 -2.02 -1.64 -10.13
C GLY A 50 -2.84 -2.47 -11.07
N LYS A 51 -3.94 -1.95 -11.58
CA LYS A 51 -4.80 -2.66 -12.50
C LYS A 51 -3.98 -3.23 -13.68
N GLU A 52 -4.13 -4.54 -13.90
CA GLU A 52 -3.44 -5.28 -14.96
C GLU A 52 -1.92 -5.44 -14.78
N ASN A 53 -1.31 -4.87 -13.73
CA ASN A 53 0.12 -4.95 -13.49
C ASN A 53 0.51 -6.22 -12.70
N LEU A 54 0.01 -7.39 -13.13
CA LEU A 54 0.19 -8.66 -12.41
C LEU A 54 1.61 -9.25 -12.49
N ASN A 55 2.51 -8.61 -13.21
CA ASN A 55 3.93 -8.93 -13.26
C ASN A 55 4.81 -7.79 -12.71
N ALA A 56 4.24 -6.96 -11.83
CA ALA A 56 4.96 -5.85 -11.25
C ALA A 56 6.17 -6.30 -10.44
N LYS A 57 7.28 -5.59 -10.60
CA LYS A 57 8.52 -5.82 -9.84
C LYS A 57 8.48 -5.17 -8.46
N ILE A 58 7.73 -4.07 -8.33
CA ILE A 58 7.63 -3.27 -7.11
C ILE A 58 6.18 -3.26 -6.65
N MET A 59 5.94 -3.74 -5.44
CA MET A 59 4.66 -3.61 -4.75
C MET A 59 4.77 -2.53 -3.68
N LEU A 60 4.05 -1.42 -3.82
CA LEU A 60 3.90 -0.41 -2.78
C LEU A 60 2.72 -0.76 -1.89
N VAL A 61 2.93 -0.75 -0.59
CA VAL A 61 1.92 -1.11 0.40
C VAL A 61 1.71 0.02 1.40
N GLY A 62 0.54 0.63 1.35
CA GLY A 62 0.03 1.53 2.39
C GLY A 62 -0.66 0.77 3.51
N GLN A 63 -1.16 1.49 4.51
CA GLN A 63 -1.82 0.89 5.65
C GLN A 63 -3.25 0.45 5.35
N ASP A 64 -4.08 1.39 4.92
CA ASP A 64 -5.51 1.22 4.59
C ASP A 64 -6.03 2.42 3.78
N TRP A 65 -7.27 2.31 3.32
CA TRP A 65 -7.90 3.29 2.43
C TRP A 65 -8.51 4.53 3.13
N GLY A 66 -8.48 4.58 4.46
CA GLY A 66 -9.20 5.61 5.19
C GLY A 66 -10.72 5.52 4.98
N CYS A 67 -11.39 6.68 5.15
CA CYS A 67 -12.83 6.84 4.97
C CYS A 67 -13.12 7.79 3.79
N PRO A 68 -13.30 7.28 2.57
CA PRO A 68 -13.42 8.11 1.36
C PRO A 68 -14.75 8.88 1.27
N TRP A 69 -15.75 8.54 2.06
CA TRP A 69 -17.03 9.26 2.19
C TRP A 69 -17.09 10.26 3.34
N ASN A 70 -15.98 10.50 4.01
CA ASN A 70 -15.90 11.60 4.96
C ASN A 70 -16.19 12.92 4.23
N PRO A 71 -17.03 13.83 4.77
CA PRO A 71 -17.34 15.13 4.15
C PRO A 71 -16.11 15.95 3.74
N ASP A 72 -15.01 15.83 4.50
CA ASP A 72 -13.74 16.48 4.21
C ASP A 72 -13.01 15.85 2.99
N TYR A 73 -13.47 14.68 2.51
CA TYR A 73 -12.90 13.90 1.41
C TYR A 73 -13.90 13.67 0.26
N ARG A 74 -14.85 14.56 0.07
CA ARG A 74 -15.89 14.45 -0.98
C ARG A 74 -15.32 14.16 -2.37
N SER A 75 -14.16 14.72 -2.66
CA SER A 75 -13.50 14.52 -3.94
C SER A 75 -13.01 13.07 -4.15
N THR A 76 -12.73 12.34 -3.09
CA THR A 76 -12.04 11.04 -3.20
C THR A 76 -12.91 9.96 -3.84
N ILE A 77 -14.16 9.78 -3.40
CA ILE A 77 -15.08 8.81 -4.04
C ILE A 77 -15.39 9.21 -5.47
N GLU A 78 -15.65 10.47 -5.71
CA GLU A 78 -15.95 10.95 -7.06
C GLU A 78 -14.75 10.79 -7.99
N GLN A 79 -13.56 11.06 -7.49
CA GLN A 79 -12.31 10.83 -8.24
C GLN A 79 -12.10 9.36 -8.54
N ILE A 80 -12.28 8.46 -7.56
CA ILE A 80 -12.15 7.01 -7.74
C ILE A 80 -13.16 6.53 -8.77
N ARG A 81 -14.42 6.99 -8.67
CA ARG A 81 -15.49 6.62 -9.60
C ARG A 81 -15.16 7.05 -11.02
N ARG A 82 -14.82 8.31 -11.23
CA ARG A 82 -14.43 8.84 -12.55
C ARG A 82 -13.23 8.11 -13.09
N ALA A 83 -12.24 7.91 -12.25
CA ALA A 83 -11.04 7.19 -12.60
C ALA A 83 -11.34 5.76 -13.10
N ASN A 84 -12.22 5.03 -12.41
CA ASN A 84 -12.60 3.67 -12.80
C ASN A 84 -13.50 3.63 -14.04
N GLN A 85 -14.41 4.62 -14.19
CA GLN A 85 -15.34 4.69 -15.33
C GLN A 85 -14.67 5.14 -16.61
N ASN A 86 -13.85 6.18 -16.53
CA ASN A 86 -13.27 6.84 -17.71
C ASN A 86 -11.87 6.31 -18.02
N GLN A 87 -11.30 5.46 -17.15
CA GLN A 87 -9.90 5.05 -17.21
C GLN A 87 -8.94 6.25 -17.22
N GLU A 88 -9.39 7.36 -16.67
CA GLU A 88 -8.59 8.56 -16.53
C GLU A 88 -7.58 8.41 -15.42
N TYR A 89 -6.39 8.87 -15.69
CA TYR A 89 -5.30 8.90 -14.75
C TYR A 89 -4.88 10.34 -14.49
N ASN A 90 -5.02 10.77 -13.27
CA ASN A 90 -4.51 12.07 -12.84
C ASN A 90 -4.02 11.98 -11.39
N TYR A 91 -2.77 11.56 -11.24
CA TYR A 91 -2.15 11.38 -9.93
C TYR A 91 -1.84 12.69 -9.24
N LEU A 92 -1.19 13.58 -9.96
CA LEU A 92 -0.88 14.92 -9.50
C LEU A 92 -1.86 15.88 -10.16
N ASN A 93 -3.07 15.97 -9.59
CA ASN A 93 -3.99 17.04 -9.96
C ASN A 93 -3.38 18.41 -9.58
N ASN A 94 -4.07 19.49 -9.89
CA ASN A 94 -3.59 20.88 -9.62
C ASN A 94 -3.28 21.17 -8.14
N ASN A 95 -3.63 20.25 -7.23
CA ASN A 95 -3.38 20.39 -5.79
C ASN A 95 -3.12 19.02 -5.13
N PRO A 96 -1.96 18.40 -5.40
CA PRO A 96 -1.64 17.10 -4.85
C PRO A 96 -1.51 17.15 -3.34
N SER A 97 -1.95 16.09 -2.65
CA SER A 97 -1.68 15.96 -1.23
C SER A 97 -0.16 15.92 -0.97
N PRO A 98 0.32 16.33 0.21
CA PRO A 98 1.73 16.17 0.56
C PRO A 98 2.21 14.72 0.43
N THR A 99 1.35 13.74 0.67
CA THR A 99 1.66 12.32 0.50
C THR A 99 1.95 12.00 -0.96
N ASP A 100 1.09 12.46 -1.88
CA ASP A 100 1.22 12.19 -3.32
C ASP A 100 2.45 12.88 -3.91
N ALA A 101 2.65 14.15 -3.57
CA ALA A 101 3.80 14.93 -4.02
C ALA A 101 5.14 14.31 -3.53
N ASN A 102 5.18 13.87 -2.28
CA ASN A 102 6.36 13.20 -1.71
C ASN A 102 6.59 11.83 -2.36
N LEU A 103 5.53 11.06 -2.57
CA LEU A 103 5.64 9.74 -3.19
C LEU A 103 6.20 9.84 -4.61
N ALA A 104 5.78 10.84 -5.41
CA ALA A 104 6.34 11.08 -6.74
C ALA A 104 7.84 11.35 -6.69
N LYS A 105 8.31 12.19 -5.74
CA LYS A 105 9.75 12.46 -5.54
C LYS A 105 10.52 11.20 -5.13
N LEU A 106 9.94 10.38 -4.25
CA LEU A 106 10.57 9.15 -3.77
C LEU A 106 10.69 8.10 -4.89
N PHE A 107 9.65 7.93 -5.72
CA PHE A 107 9.72 7.03 -6.87
C PHE A 107 10.69 7.52 -7.96
N SER A 108 10.89 8.83 -8.11
CA SER A 108 11.88 9.35 -9.06
C SER A 108 13.30 8.93 -8.70
N GLU A 109 13.61 8.68 -7.40
CA GLU A 109 14.89 8.10 -6.98
C GLU A 109 15.10 6.67 -7.53
N LEU A 110 14.02 5.95 -7.79
CA LEU A 110 14.05 4.61 -8.38
C LEU A 110 14.00 4.63 -9.91
N GLY A 111 13.90 5.83 -10.52
CA GLY A 111 13.79 6.01 -11.96
C GLY A 111 12.35 5.92 -12.50
N TYR A 112 11.33 5.99 -11.65
CA TYR A 112 9.92 5.95 -12.05
C TYR A 112 9.26 7.31 -11.90
N ASP A 113 8.71 7.82 -13.00
CA ASP A 113 7.75 8.93 -12.96
C ASP A 113 6.35 8.36 -12.74
N ILE A 114 5.89 8.32 -11.50
CA ILE A 114 4.59 7.75 -11.15
C ILE A 114 3.39 8.62 -11.56
N THR A 115 3.62 9.74 -12.24
CA THR A 115 2.57 10.44 -12.98
C THR A 115 2.22 9.72 -14.29
N GLN A 116 3.00 8.74 -14.68
CA GLN A 116 2.76 7.83 -15.80
C GLN A 116 2.44 6.43 -15.28
N LYS A 117 1.72 5.64 -16.10
CA LYS A 117 1.52 4.21 -15.82
C LYS A 117 2.80 3.41 -16.06
N TRP A 118 3.13 2.53 -15.13
CA TRP A 118 4.26 1.63 -15.22
C TRP A 118 3.83 0.18 -14.98
N PRO A 119 4.09 -0.75 -15.91
CA PRO A 119 3.76 -2.17 -15.72
C PRO A 119 4.54 -2.81 -14.56
N ASP A 120 5.67 -2.22 -14.18
CA ASP A 120 6.52 -2.68 -13.09
C ASP A 120 6.00 -2.32 -11.69
N LEU A 121 4.93 -1.51 -11.58
CA LEU A 121 4.43 -1.01 -10.32
C LEU A 121 3.04 -1.58 -9.98
N PHE A 122 2.86 -1.98 -8.72
CA PHE A 122 1.56 -2.37 -8.16
C PHE A 122 1.37 -1.70 -6.81
N PHE A 123 0.38 -0.80 -6.69
CA PHE A 123 0.09 -0.08 -5.46
C PHE A 123 -1.15 -0.65 -4.77
N THR A 124 -1.03 -0.95 -3.50
CA THR A 124 -2.10 -1.52 -2.68
C THR A 124 -1.98 -1.08 -1.22
N ASN A 125 -2.91 -1.56 -0.40
CA ASN A 125 -2.83 -1.44 1.05
C ASN A 125 -2.83 -2.82 1.71
N PHE A 126 -2.30 -2.88 2.94
CA PHE A 126 -2.32 -4.10 3.74
C PHE A 126 -3.75 -4.43 4.21
N ILE A 127 -4.52 -3.43 4.63
CA ILE A 127 -5.95 -3.56 4.91
C ILE A 127 -6.74 -3.18 3.66
N LEU A 128 -7.48 -4.13 3.11
CA LEU A 128 -8.10 -4.02 1.79
C LEU A 128 -9.45 -3.29 1.78
N GLY A 129 -10.11 -3.20 2.93
CA GLY A 129 -11.41 -2.53 3.04
C GLY A 129 -11.31 -1.05 3.38
N TYR A 130 -12.35 -0.31 3.04
CA TYR A 130 -12.52 1.11 3.43
C TYR A 130 -13.08 1.23 4.83
N ARG A 131 -12.60 2.20 5.59
CA ARG A 131 -13.13 2.50 6.93
C ARG A 131 -14.49 3.21 6.84
N SER A 132 -15.40 2.85 7.73
CA SER A 132 -16.69 3.56 7.87
C SER A 132 -16.53 4.98 8.42
N LYS A 133 -15.44 5.28 9.12
CA LYS A 133 -15.13 6.61 9.67
C LYS A 133 -13.65 6.74 10.01
N GLY A 134 -13.22 8.01 10.16
CA GLY A 134 -11.84 8.34 10.51
C GLY A 134 -10.86 8.16 9.35
N LEU A 135 -9.85 9.01 9.32
CA LEU A 135 -8.91 9.13 8.22
C LEU A 135 -7.55 8.55 8.53
N SER A 136 -7.22 8.48 9.81
CA SER A 136 -5.90 8.13 10.29
C SER A 136 -5.98 7.29 11.58
N GLY A 137 -4.84 6.81 12.02
CA GLY A 137 -4.69 5.95 13.19
C GLY A 137 -4.38 4.51 12.80
N GLY A 138 -3.95 3.70 13.77
CA GLY A 138 -3.64 2.30 13.54
C GLY A 138 -4.89 1.48 13.15
N TYR A 139 -4.69 0.36 12.47
CA TYR A 139 -5.75 -0.59 12.20
C TYR A 139 -5.99 -1.54 13.39
N LYS A 140 -7.19 -2.13 13.46
CA LYS A 140 -7.49 -3.14 14.48
C LYS A 140 -6.76 -4.45 14.17
N LYS A 141 -6.29 -5.14 15.22
CA LYS A 141 -5.66 -6.47 15.07
C LYS A 141 -6.57 -7.49 14.37
N SER A 142 -7.90 -7.38 14.55
CA SER A 142 -8.88 -8.24 13.88
C SER A 142 -8.88 -8.04 12.37
N TRP A 143 -8.69 -6.81 11.88
CA TRP A 143 -8.59 -6.52 10.46
C TRP A 143 -7.32 -7.11 9.85
N ALA A 144 -6.19 -6.93 10.53
CA ALA A 144 -4.94 -7.55 10.11
C ALA A 144 -5.04 -9.08 10.05
N LYS A 145 -5.72 -9.70 11.03
CA LYS A 145 -5.95 -11.15 11.04
C LYS A 145 -6.82 -11.60 9.85
N GLN A 146 -7.81 -10.79 9.45
CA GLN A 146 -8.65 -11.07 8.30
C GLN A 146 -7.84 -10.96 6.99
N ASP A 147 -7.13 -9.84 6.83
CA ASP A 147 -6.56 -9.46 5.54
C ASP A 147 -5.18 -10.05 5.24
N LYS A 148 -4.44 -10.51 6.27
CA LYS A 148 -3.10 -11.08 6.08
C LYS A 148 -3.04 -12.22 5.07
N GLY A 149 -4.07 -13.08 5.05
CA GLY A 149 -4.16 -14.18 4.10
C GLY A 149 -4.38 -13.71 2.66
N TYR A 150 -5.24 -12.71 2.47
CA TYR A 150 -5.48 -12.11 1.15
C TYR A 150 -4.26 -11.36 0.64
N PHE A 151 -3.56 -10.65 1.53
CA PHE A 151 -2.31 -9.97 1.16
C PHE A 151 -1.24 -10.97 0.73
N LYS A 152 -1.06 -12.08 1.47
CA LYS A 152 -0.11 -13.14 1.11
C LYS A 152 -0.45 -13.74 -0.27
N GLU A 153 -1.73 -14.06 -0.50
CA GLU A 153 -2.21 -14.57 -1.78
C GLU A 153 -1.95 -13.57 -2.91
N LEU A 154 -2.21 -12.27 -2.69
CA LEU A 154 -1.92 -11.20 -3.65
C LEU A 154 -0.42 -11.14 -3.97
N ALA A 155 0.44 -11.14 -2.96
CA ALA A 155 1.88 -11.10 -3.17
C ALA A 155 2.38 -12.33 -3.94
N ASN A 156 1.82 -13.52 -3.70
CA ASN A 156 2.13 -14.75 -4.44
C ASN A 156 1.61 -14.73 -5.90
N ILE A 157 0.55 -13.97 -6.19
CA ILE A 157 0.07 -13.77 -7.57
C ILE A 157 0.98 -12.80 -8.33
N ILE A 158 1.32 -11.67 -7.70
CA ILE A 158 2.15 -10.62 -8.32
C ILE A 158 3.61 -11.07 -8.42
N GLU A 159 4.14 -11.72 -7.39
CA GLU A 159 5.54 -12.16 -7.28
C GLU A 159 6.55 -11.01 -7.40
N PRO A 160 6.37 -9.92 -6.62
CA PRO A 160 7.22 -8.75 -6.74
C PRO A 160 8.64 -9.05 -6.25
N LYS A 161 9.65 -8.41 -6.85
CA LYS A 161 11.04 -8.43 -6.33
C LYS A 161 11.14 -7.71 -4.99
N VAL A 162 10.45 -6.59 -4.87
CA VAL A 162 10.44 -5.77 -3.65
C VAL A 162 9.02 -5.39 -3.23
N ILE A 163 8.80 -5.37 -1.92
CA ILE A 163 7.57 -4.90 -1.27
C ILE A 163 7.94 -3.70 -0.40
N LEU A 164 7.44 -2.52 -0.74
CA LEU A 164 7.75 -1.26 -0.08
C LEU A 164 6.64 -0.92 0.92
N CYS A 165 6.89 -1.07 2.22
CA CYS A 165 5.90 -0.88 3.27
C CYS A 165 5.98 0.53 3.87
N LEU A 166 4.93 1.32 3.68
CA LEU A 166 4.84 2.68 4.22
C LEU A 166 4.38 2.66 5.69
N GLY A 167 5.34 2.81 6.60
CA GLY A 167 5.10 2.86 8.05
C GLY A 167 5.24 1.52 8.76
N ARG A 168 5.46 1.62 10.08
CA ARG A 168 5.74 0.47 10.94
C ARG A 168 4.61 -0.57 10.94
N SER A 169 3.38 -0.12 11.12
CA SER A 169 2.23 -1.04 11.19
C SER A 169 2.06 -1.85 9.91
N THR A 170 2.25 -1.21 8.76
CA THR A 170 2.20 -1.87 7.44
C THR A 170 3.31 -2.91 7.32
N PHE A 171 4.54 -2.55 7.66
CA PHE A 171 5.68 -3.45 7.61
C PHE A 171 5.49 -4.68 8.50
N GLU A 172 5.14 -4.48 9.79
CA GLU A 172 4.88 -5.58 10.72
C GLU A 172 3.69 -6.45 10.26
N GLY A 173 2.66 -5.83 9.67
CA GLY A 173 1.51 -6.52 9.08
C GLY A 173 1.92 -7.41 7.91
N VAL A 174 2.69 -6.88 6.97
CA VAL A 174 3.20 -7.64 5.82
C VAL A 174 4.07 -8.81 6.27
N LEU A 175 5.01 -8.60 7.20
CA LEU A 175 5.81 -9.72 7.74
C LEU A 175 4.93 -10.80 8.39
N SER A 176 3.87 -10.39 9.11
CA SER A 176 2.94 -11.33 9.72
C SER A 176 2.16 -12.17 8.70
N ALA A 177 1.94 -11.65 7.49
CA ALA A 177 1.31 -12.39 6.40
C ALA A 177 2.20 -13.54 5.90
N PHE A 178 3.51 -13.39 5.99
CA PHE A 178 4.49 -14.43 5.68
C PHE A 178 4.94 -15.24 6.92
N ASP A 179 4.21 -15.10 8.04
CA ASP A 179 4.50 -15.78 9.31
C ASP A 179 5.91 -15.48 9.87
N ILE A 180 6.47 -14.31 9.51
CA ILE A 180 7.78 -13.86 9.99
C ILE A 180 7.61 -12.97 11.22
N THR A 181 8.33 -13.32 12.28
CA THR A 181 8.43 -12.52 13.51
C THR A 181 9.88 -12.09 13.72
N LEU A 182 10.10 -10.79 13.81
CA LEU A 182 11.44 -10.26 14.09
C LEU A 182 11.83 -10.48 15.56
N SER A 183 13.04 -10.98 15.76
CA SER A 183 13.66 -11.11 17.06
C SER A 183 15.05 -10.48 17.03
N PRO A 184 15.35 -9.49 17.89
CA PRO A 184 14.42 -8.83 18.82
C PRO A 184 13.37 -7.96 18.12
N ARG A 185 12.26 -7.67 18.83
CA ARG A 185 11.24 -6.74 18.30
C ARG A 185 11.83 -5.36 18.01
N ILE A 186 11.32 -4.71 16.98
CA ILE A 186 11.71 -3.34 16.64
C ILE A 186 11.38 -2.40 17.79
N LYS A 187 12.41 -1.86 18.47
CA LYS A 187 12.24 -0.84 19.51
C LYS A 187 12.06 0.55 18.89
N ASN A 188 12.97 0.93 17.99
CA ASN A 188 12.96 2.19 17.27
C ASN A 188 12.87 1.94 15.76
N PHE A 189 11.80 2.40 15.14
CA PHE A 189 11.53 2.14 13.73
C PHE A 189 12.52 2.88 12.80
N ASN A 190 12.92 4.10 13.16
CA ASN A 190 13.90 4.86 12.36
C ASN A 190 15.27 4.16 12.35
N VAL A 191 15.70 3.63 13.49
CA VAL A 191 16.94 2.84 13.57
C VAL A 191 16.83 1.56 12.75
N PHE A 192 15.66 0.91 12.77
CA PHE A 192 15.45 -0.28 11.95
C PHE A 192 15.47 0.01 10.45
N ILE A 193 14.89 1.13 10.01
CA ILE A 193 14.95 1.55 8.59
C ILE A 193 16.40 1.62 8.11
N GLU A 194 17.31 2.14 8.94
CA GLU A 194 18.74 2.30 8.64
C GLU A 194 19.54 1.00 8.80
N SER A 195 18.97 0.00 9.46
CA SER A 195 19.65 -1.27 9.77
C SER A 195 20.04 -2.06 8.50
N PRO A 196 21.17 -2.79 8.53
CA PRO A 196 21.50 -3.75 7.49
C PRO A 196 20.51 -4.93 7.40
N THR A 197 19.66 -5.14 8.43
CA THR A 197 18.58 -6.14 8.42
C THR A 197 17.30 -5.67 7.72
N ASN A 198 17.28 -4.45 7.21
CA ASN A 198 16.29 -3.91 6.31
C ASN A 198 16.87 -3.86 4.89
N PRO A 199 16.33 -4.60 3.89
CA PRO A 199 15.05 -5.32 3.90
C PRO A 199 15.08 -6.72 4.53
N VAL A 200 13.87 -7.23 4.81
CA VAL A 200 13.66 -8.63 5.23
C VAL A 200 13.28 -9.47 4.01
N ALA A 201 14.01 -10.57 3.78
CA ALA A 201 13.67 -11.52 2.74
C ALA A 201 12.47 -12.40 3.15
N VAL A 202 11.49 -12.55 2.26
CA VAL A 202 10.33 -13.41 2.47
C VAL A 202 10.21 -14.42 1.32
N PRO A 203 9.88 -15.70 1.61
CA PRO A 203 9.72 -16.71 0.57
C PRO A 203 8.36 -16.52 -0.14
N LEU A 204 8.35 -16.71 -1.45
CA LEU A 204 7.14 -16.82 -2.27
C LEU A 204 6.83 -18.28 -2.60
N GLU A 205 5.56 -18.58 -2.89
CA GLU A 205 5.12 -19.96 -3.18
C GLU A 205 5.74 -20.55 -4.46
N ASN A 206 6.17 -19.71 -5.40
CA ASN A 206 6.88 -20.15 -6.60
C ASN A 206 8.35 -20.54 -6.35
N GLY A 207 8.82 -20.50 -5.10
CA GLY A 207 10.21 -20.71 -4.71
C GLY A 207 11.11 -19.48 -4.82
N GLY A 208 10.57 -18.34 -5.29
CA GLY A 208 11.26 -17.06 -5.33
C GLY A 208 11.36 -16.39 -3.97
N THR A 209 12.01 -15.23 -3.95
CA THR A 209 12.17 -14.39 -2.77
C THR A 209 11.75 -12.97 -3.09
N SER A 210 10.96 -12.37 -2.21
CA SER A 210 10.66 -10.95 -2.21
C SER A 210 11.37 -10.24 -1.06
N TYR A 211 11.80 -9.00 -1.26
CA TYR A 211 12.49 -8.20 -0.25
C TYR A 211 11.55 -7.14 0.31
N VAL A 212 11.16 -7.27 1.57
CA VAL A 212 10.22 -6.38 2.25
C VAL A 212 10.96 -5.24 2.93
N PHE A 213 10.78 -4.03 2.45
CA PHE A 213 11.39 -2.83 2.97
C PHE A 213 10.51 -2.14 4.01
N ALA A 214 11.08 -1.85 5.18
CA ALA A 214 10.51 -0.91 6.14
C ALA A 214 10.85 0.52 5.69
N LEU A 215 9.83 1.33 5.42
CA LEU A 215 9.99 2.72 4.99
C LEU A 215 9.12 3.64 5.86
N ALA A 216 9.57 4.87 6.09
CA ALA A 216 8.72 5.88 6.72
C ALA A 216 7.55 6.23 5.79
N HIS A 217 6.36 6.49 6.39
CA HIS A 217 5.23 6.98 5.62
C HIS A 217 5.57 8.32 4.95
N CYS A 218 5.22 8.50 3.69
CA CYS A 218 5.58 9.69 2.90
C CYS A 218 4.70 10.92 3.14
N GLY A 219 3.63 10.81 3.94
CA GLY A 219 2.83 11.96 4.38
C GLY A 219 3.57 12.82 5.41
N ALA A 220 3.10 14.06 5.62
CA ALA A 220 3.73 15.07 6.46
C ALA A 220 4.18 14.55 7.84
N MET A 221 3.31 13.84 8.56
CA MET A 221 3.65 13.28 9.88
C MET A 221 4.70 12.17 9.82
N GLY A 222 4.67 11.36 8.78
CA GLY A 222 5.68 10.31 8.57
C GLY A 222 7.05 10.89 8.28
N THR A 223 7.12 11.91 7.43
CA THR A 223 8.35 12.64 7.12
C THR A 223 8.91 13.34 8.37
N LEU A 224 8.05 14.04 9.12
CA LEU A 224 8.45 14.69 10.37
C LEU A 224 8.98 13.66 11.39
N ASN A 225 8.35 12.51 11.52
CA ASN A 225 8.81 11.45 12.42
C ASN A 225 10.12 10.83 11.94
N ARG A 226 10.33 10.66 10.61
CA ARG A 226 11.59 10.15 10.06
C ARG A 226 12.75 11.09 10.38
N ASN A 227 12.52 12.38 10.39
CA ASN A 227 13.50 13.42 10.75
C ASN A 227 13.57 13.74 12.24
N SER A 228 13.05 12.85 13.11
CA SER A 228 13.05 13.05 14.56
C SER A 228 12.36 14.35 14.99
N LYS A 229 11.30 14.75 14.28
CA LYS A 229 10.50 15.97 14.47
C LYS A 229 11.25 17.29 14.24
N LYS A 230 12.36 17.26 13.50
CA LYS A 230 13.18 18.45 13.26
C LYS A 230 12.91 19.14 11.93
N SER A 231 12.48 18.39 10.93
CA SER A 231 12.23 18.89 9.57
C SER A 231 11.15 18.09 8.85
N THR A 232 10.55 18.69 7.84
CA THR A 232 9.64 18.05 6.88
C THR A 232 10.27 17.82 5.50
N ASP A 233 11.59 18.04 5.36
CA ASP A 233 12.33 17.68 4.14
C ASP A 233 12.33 16.16 3.91
N LEU A 234 12.65 15.72 2.70
CA LEU A 234 12.66 14.32 2.29
C LEU A 234 14.04 13.67 2.31
N ASP A 235 15.10 14.38 2.68
CA ASP A 235 16.48 13.93 2.45
C ASP A 235 16.73 12.52 3.00
N LYS A 236 16.35 12.27 4.25
CA LYS A 236 16.50 10.93 4.83
C LYS A 236 15.66 9.87 4.14
N GLN A 237 14.44 10.21 3.72
CA GLN A 237 13.61 9.26 2.99
C GLN A 237 14.17 9.00 1.59
N LEU A 238 14.71 9.99 0.91
CA LEU A 238 15.40 9.81 -0.36
C LEU A 238 16.62 8.86 -0.22
N GLU A 239 17.40 9.00 0.85
CA GLU A 239 18.49 8.07 1.19
C GLU A 239 17.97 6.65 1.43
N ASP A 240 16.89 6.50 2.20
CA ASP A 240 16.28 5.20 2.44
C ASP A 240 15.83 4.52 1.12
N TRP A 241 15.25 5.30 0.20
CA TRP A 241 14.77 4.79 -1.08
C TRP A 241 15.89 4.42 -2.05
N ARG A 242 17.02 5.15 -2.05
CA ARG A 242 18.21 4.78 -2.84
C ARG A 242 18.71 3.37 -2.52
N ARG A 243 18.53 2.92 -1.28
CA ARG A 243 18.92 1.56 -0.84
C ARG A 243 18.09 0.44 -1.48
N ILE A 244 16.98 0.76 -2.14
CA ILE A 244 16.14 -0.20 -2.83
C ILE A 244 16.74 -0.63 -4.18
N LYS A 245 17.43 0.30 -4.88
CA LYS A 245 17.95 0.09 -6.24
C LYS A 245 18.68 -1.24 -6.44
N PRO A 246 19.64 -1.66 -5.58
CA PRO A 246 20.37 -2.91 -5.77
C PRO A 246 19.51 -4.17 -5.75
N TYR A 247 18.26 -4.07 -5.30
CA TYR A 247 17.32 -5.18 -5.23
C TYR A 247 16.39 -5.26 -6.44
N LEU A 248 16.34 -4.21 -7.25
CA LEU A 248 15.54 -4.20 -8.50
C LEU A 248 16.26 -4.89 -9.65
N ASP A 249 17.61 -4.91 -9.62
CA ASP A 249 18.46 -5.50 -10.65
C ASP A 249 18.76 -6.99 -10.41
N LYS A 250 18.47 -7.48 -9.19
CA LYS A 250 18.58 -8.91 -8.84
C LYS A 250 17.39 -9.69 -9.37
#